data_4fc88e0a8063481fc0bfd91177e30914
#
_entry.id   4fc88e0a8063481fc0bfd91177e30914
#
_cell.length_a   1.000
_cell.length_b   1.000
_cell.length_c   1.000
_cell.angle_alpha   90.00
_cell.angle_beta   90.00
_cell.angle_gamma   90.00
#
_symmetry.space_group_name_H-M   'P 1'
#
loop_
_entity.id
_entity.type
_entity.pdbx_description
1 polymer ?
#
loop_
_entity_poly.entity_id
_entity_poly.type
_entity_poly.pdbx_seq_one_letter_code
_entity_poly.pdbx_strand_id
1 'polypeptide(L)'
;MPVVWWLQEITNMHASTLPPFTGKTFEVRYDGLTATNAYAEDGIHMRYEITEGPFAGARGEVAYTWQPVADGIYAISWQEAARSTVVHIDDFGAGTSRSFFTTASLELHRLEGSLRAL
;
A
#
# COMPACT_ATOMS: atom_id res chain seq x y z
N MET A 1 -14.10 24.79 -0.18
CA MET A 1 -13.91 23.68 -1.13
C MET A 1 -14.52 22.43 -0.57
N PRO A 2 -15.40 21.74 -1.31
CA PRO A 2 -16.00 20.50 -0.81
C PRO A 2 -15.00 19.40 -0.51
N VAL A 3 -13.84 19.42 -1.17
CA VAL A 3 -12.78 18.45 -0.97
C VAL A 3 -12.23 18.48 0.46
N VAL A 4 -12.19 19.63 1.10
CA VAL A 4 -11.55 19.79 2.41
C VAL A 4 -12.33 19.06 3.50
N TRP A 5 -13.65 19.23 3.56
CA TRP A 5 -14.44 18.55 4.59
C TRP A 5 -14.51 17.05 4.36
N TRP A 6 -14.48 16.61 3.10
CA TRP A 6 -14.47 15.20 2.75
C TRP A 6 -13.19 14.53 3.25
N LEU A 7 -12.04 15.16 3.06
CA LEU A 7 -10.76 14.65 3.56
C LEU A 7 -10.74 14.60 5.08
N GLN A 8 -11.32 15.61 5.74
CA GLN A 8 -11.36 15.64 7.19
C GLN A 8 -12.25 14.53 7.75
N GLU A 9 -13.36 14.22 7.10
CA GLU A 9 -14.24 13.14 7.50
C GLU A 9 -13.55 11.78 7.41
N ILE A 10 -12.81 11.54 6.33
CA ILE A 10 -12.02 10.32 6.18
C ILE A 10 -10.95 10.25 7.26
N THR A 11 -10.26 11.34 7.55
CA THR A 11 -9.25 11.40 8.60
C THR A 11 -9.86 11.07 9.97
N ASN A 12 -11.05 11.59 10.27
CA ASN A 12 -11.74 11.31 11.52
C ASN A 12 -12.13 9.83 11.63
N MET A 13 -12.53 9.20 10.55
CA MET A 13 -12.84 7.77 10.53
C MET A 13 -11.57 6.94 10.82
N HIS A 14 -10.45 7.33 10.28
CA HIS A 14 -9.19 6.63 10.51
C HIS A 14 -8.61 6.89 11.90
N ALA A 15 -8.90 8.04 12.49
CA ALA A 15 -8.37 8.40 13.81
C ALA A 15 -8.91 7.52 14.93
N SER A 16 -10.12 6.93 14.78
CA SER A 16 -10.76 6.11 15.81
C SER A 16 -10.45 4.62 15.68
N THR A 17 -9.91 4.16 14.54
CA THR A 17 -9.61 2.75 14.29
C THR A 17 -8.32 2.59 13.51
N LEU A 18 -7.59 1.53 13.83
CA LEU A 18 -6.42 1.13 13.04
C LEU A 18 -6.86 0.11 11.98
N PRO A 19 -6.21 0.09 10.81
CA PRO A 19 -6.51 -0.93 9.82
C PRO A 19 -6.10 -2.32 10.34
N PRO A 20 -6.80 -3.39 9.92
CA PRO A 20 -6.54 -4.73 10.45
C PRO A 20 -5.17 -5.29 10.06
N PHE A 21 -4.48 -4.71 9.09
CA PHE A 21 -3.13 -5.12 8.72
C PHE A 21 -2.03 -4.42 9.53
N THR A 22 -2.39 -3.58 10.49
CA THR A 22 -1.45 -2.89 11.39
C THR A 22 -0.56 -3.89 12.13
N GLY A 23 0.74 -3.60 12.17
CA GLY A 23 1.72 -4.44 12.87
C GLY A 23 2.03 -5.75 12.16
N LYS A 24 1.58 -5.94 10.94
CA LYS A 24 1.76 -7.18 10.18
C LYS A 24 2.62 -6.96 8.95
N THR A 25 3.28 -8.02 8.52
CA THR A 25 4.09 -8.02 7.30
C THR A 25 3.47 -8.95 6.27
N PHE A 26 3.42 -8.49 5.04
CA PHE A 26 2.87 -9.24 3.92
C PHE A 26 3.88 -9.31 2.79
N GLU A 27 3.82 -10.40 2.04
CA GLU A 27 4.54 -10.53 0.78
C GLU A 27 3.55 -10.34 -0.36
N VAL A 28 3.90 -9.45 -1.28
CA VAL A 28 3.17 -9.28 -2.54
C VAL A 28 4.04 -9.82 -3.66
N ARG A 29 3.45 -10.69 -4.47
CA ARG A 29 4.18 -11.35 -5.57
C ARG A 29 3.47 -11.09 -6.86
N TYR A 30 4.08 -10.22 -7.67
CA TYR A 30 3.63 -9.89 -9.01
C TYR A 30 4.52 -10.58 -10.04
N ASP A 31 4.12 -10.54 -11.30
CA ASP A 31 4.99 -11.03 -12.38
C ASP A 31 6.23 -10.12 -12.48
N GLY A 32 7.39 -10.71 -12.26
CA GLY A 32 8.66 -9.99 -12.34
C GLY A 32 9.04 -9.12 -11.13
N LEU A 33 8.22 -9.13 -10.08
CA LEU A 33 8.52 -8.34 -8.88
C LEU A 33 7.88 -8.95 -7.65
N THR A 34 8.69 -9.15 -6.61
CA THR A 34 8.20 -9.58 -5.30
C THR A 34 8.70 -8.58 -4.26
N ALA A 35 7.84 -8.22 -3.33
CA ALA A 35 8.18 -7.28 -2.28
C ALA A 35 7.54 -7.69 -0.96
N THR A 36 8.09 -7.18 0.14
CA THR A 36 7.45 -7.26 1.46
C THR A 36 7.01 -5.87 1.88
N ASN A 37 5.84 -5.80 2.51
CA ASN A 37 5.29 -4.60 3.10
C ASN A 37 5.05 -4.86 4.58
N ALA A 38 5.83 -4.19 5.42
CA ALA A 38 5.75 -4.31 6.87
C ALA A 38 5.05 -3.07 7.43
N TYR A 39 3.80 -3.23 7.85
CA TYR A 39 3.00 -2.15 8.42
C TYR A 39 3.34 -1.96 9.88
N ALA A 40 3.70 -0.74 10.26
CA ALA A 40 4.03 -0.41 11.65
C ALA A 40 2.77 -0.43 12.53
N GLU A 41 2.97 -0.54 13.84
CA GLU A 41 1.87 -0.57 14.80
C GLU A 41 1.18 0.78 14.97
N ASP A 42 1.78 1.85 14.45
CA ASP A 42 1.23 3.20 14.55
C ASP A 42 0.05 3.44 13.59
N GLY A 43 -0.17 2.56 12.63
CA GLY A 43 -1.22 2.74 11.62
C GLY A 43 -0.91 3.84 10.60
N ILE A 44 0.33 4.30 10.54
CA ILE A 44 0.75 5.43 9.71
C ILE A 44 1.88 5.06 8.77
N HIS A 45 2.89 4.32 9.26
CA HIS A 45 4.12 4.04 8.51
C HIS A 45 4.18 2.59 8.04
N MET A 46 4.85 2.40 6.92
CA MET A 46 5.06 1.09 6.32
C MET A 46 6.47 1.05 5.76
N ARG A 47 7.16 -0.07 5.94
CA ARG A 47 8.45 -0.33 5.31
C ARG A 47 8.26 -1.32 4.18
N TYR A 48 8.81 -0.99 3.03
CA TYR A 48 8.81 -1.92 1.91
C TYR A 48 10.23 -2.36 1.58
N GLU A 49 10.33 -3.56 1.05
CA GLU A 49 11.57 -4.08 0.49
C GLU A 49 11.25 -4.91 -0.74
N ILE A 50 11.91 -4.62 -1.86
CA ILE A 50 11.80 -5.44 -3.06
C ILE A 50 12.77 -6.60 -2.90
N THR A 51 12.25 -7.82 -2.89
CA THR A 51 13.02 -9.02 -2.61
C THR A 51 13.38 -9.80 -3.86
N GLU A 52 12.61 -9.66 -4.95
CA GLU A 52 12.87 -10.32 -6.23
C GLU A 52 12.58 -9.38 -7.38
N GLY A 53 13.30 -9.53 -8.47
CA GLY A 53 13.15 -8.74 -9.69
C GLY A 53 14.31 -7.80 -9.93
N PRO A 54 14.22 -6.94 -10.98
CA PRO A 54 15.34 -6.05 -11.35
C PRO A 54 15.73 -5.05 -10.26
N PHE A 55 14.79 -4.72 -9.35
CA PHE A 55 15.03 -3.75 -8.29
C PHE A 55 15.23 -4.41 -6.92
N ALA A 56 15.54 -5.70 -6.88
CA ALA A 56 15.78 -6.42 -5.63
C ALA A 56 16.81 -5.69 -4.77
N GLY A 57 16.50 -5.51 -3.48
CA GLY A 57 17.32 -4.76 -2.53
C GLY A 57 16.85 -3.34 -2.30
N ALA A 58 16.03 -2.78 -3.19
CA ALA A 58 15.43 -1.47 -2.95
C ALA A 58 14.46 -1.53 -1.77
N ARG A 59 14.56 -0.55 -0.88
CA ARG A 59 13.72 -0.50 0.33
C ARG A 59 13.52 0.94 0.77
N GLY A 60 12.46 1.16 1.53
CA GLY A 60 12.16 2.48 2.07
C GLY A 60 11.09 2.42 3.13
N GLU A 61 10.89 3.56 3.78
CA GLU A 61 9.81 3.77 4.73
C GLU A 61 8.93 4.91 4.23
N VAL A 62 7.63 4.72 4.30
CA VAL A 62 6.65 5.67 3.78
C VAL A 62 5.52 5.86 4.80
N ALA A 63 4.88 7.01 4.73
CA ALA A 63 3.58 7.21 5.37
C ALA A 63 2.50 6.84 4.36
N TYR A 64 1.58 5.97 4.75
CA TYR A 64 0.51 5.52 3.87
C TYR A 64 -0.84 6.05 4.32
N THR A 65 -1.77 6.12 3.37
CA THR A 65 -3.19 6.31 3.65
C THR A 65 -3.94 5.04 3.27
N TRP A 66 -5.09 4.82 3.88
CA TRP A 66 -5.87 3.63 3.62
C TRP A 66 -7.36 3.94 3.65
N GLN A 67 -8.12 3.14 2.92
CA GLN A 67 -9.57 3.28 2.88
C GLN A 67 -10.18 1.90 2.62
N PRO A 68 -11.18 1.49 3.41
CA PRO A 68 -11.90 0.27 3.10
C PRO A 68 -12.73 0.45 1.82
N VAL A 69 -12.67 -0.54 0.95
CA VAL A 69 -13.40 -0.56 -0.31
C VAL A 69 -14.57 -1.54 -0.23
N ALA A 70 -14.33 -2.69 0.39
CA ALA A 70 -15.31 -3.73 0.64
C ALA A 70 -14.77 -4.61 1.78
N ASP A 71 -15.51 -5.64 2.17
CA ASP A 71 -15.05 -6.56 3.22
C ASP A 71 -13.70 -7.17 2.87
N GLY A 72 -12.69 -6.91 3.73
CA GLY A 72 -11.34 -7.43 3.54
C GLY A 72 -10.55 -6.79 2.42
N ILE A 73 -11.11 -5.80 1.73
CA ILE A 73 -10.47 -5.13 0.59
C ILE A 73 -10.18 -3.69 0.95
N TYR A 74 -8.93 -3.27 0.77
CA TYR A 74 -8.48 -1.93 1.12
C TYR A 74 -7.71 -1.28 -0.02
N ALA A 75 -7.96 0.02 -0.21
CA ALA A 75 -7.11 0.87 -1.03
C ALA A 75 -6.04 1.45 -0.13
N ILE A 76 -4.78 1.21 -0.46
CA ILE A 76 -3.63 1.65 0.33
C ILE A 76 -2.72 2.43 -0.60
N SER A 77 -2.36 3.66 -0.24
CA SER A 77 -1.57 4.51 -1.13
C SER A 77 -0.51 5.27 -0.38
N TRP A 78 0.58 5.53 -1.09
CA TRP A 78 1.70 6.32 -0.55
C TRP A 78 2.51 6.95 -1.68
N GLN A 79 3.34 7.91 -1.29
CA GLN A 79 4.34 8.50 -2.17
C GLN A 79 5.72 8.17 -1.64
N GLU A 80 6.64 7.88 -2.54
CA GLU A 80 8.02 7.52 -2.21
C GLU A 80 8.95 8.69 -2.38
N ALA A 81 10.09 8.66 -1.72
CA ALA A 81 11.08 9.73 -1.78
C ALA A 81 11.57 9.99 -3.21
N ALA A 82 11.54 8.98 -4.08
CA ALA A 82 11.89 9.10 -5.49
C ALA A 82 10.78 9.79 -6.33
N ARG A 83 9.74 10.31 -5.69
CA ARG A 83 8.62 11.03 -6.31
C ARG A 83 7.70 10.12 -7.12
N SER A 84 7.68 8.85 -6.80
CA SER A 84 6.72 7.91 -7.36
C SER A 84 5.50 7.82 -6.45
N THR A 85 4.37 7.45 -7.03
CA THR A 85 3.11 7.23 -6.32
C THR A 85 2.68 5.79 -6.49
N VAL A 86 2.28 5.16 -5.39
CA VAL A 86 1.82 3.77 -5.41
C VAL A 86 0.42 3.71 -4.83
N VAL A 87 -0.47 3.00 -5.52
CA VAL A 87 -1.80 2.68 -5.02
C VAL A 87 -1.98 1.17 -5.09
N HIS A 88 -2.27 0.55 -3.97
CA HIS A 88 -2.62 -0.87 -3.89
C HIS A 88 -4.10 -1.03 -3.66
N ILE A 89 -4.69 -2.01 -4.33
CA ILE A 89 -5.98 -2.57 -3.96
C ILE A 89 -5.69 -3.99 -3.48
N ASP A 90 -5.68 -4.16 -2.18
CA ASP A 90 -5.31 -5.42 -1.54
C ASP A 90 -6.55 -6.10 -0.96
N ASP A 91 -6.78 -7.34 -1.39
CA ASP A 91 -7.84 -8.20 -0.89
C ASP A 91 -7.20 -9.21 0.07
N PHE A 92 -7.30 -8.93 1.36
CA PHE A 92 -6.70 -9.78 2.39
C PHE A 92 -7.46 -11.09 2.59
N GLY A 93 -8.73 -11.13 2.22
CA GLY A 93 -9.53 -12.34 2.29
C GLY A 93 -9.20 -13.32 1.16
N ALA A 94 -9.09 -12.81 -0.05
CA ALA A 94 -8.77 -13.63 -1.23
C ALA A 94 -7.28 -13.85 -1.43
N GLY A 95 -6.43 -13.05 -0.79
CA GLY A 95 -4.98 -13.13 -0.97
C GLY A 95 -4.52 -12.60 -2.32
N THR A 96 -5.10 -11.51 -2.80
CA THR A 96 -4.74 -10.88 -4.07
C THR A 96 -4.36 -9.43 -3.86
N SER A 97 -3.48 -8.93 -4.73
CA SER A 97 -3.04 -7.55 -4.72
C SER A 97 -3.01 -7.00 -6.14
N ARG A 98 -3.49 -5.76 -6.27
CA ARG A 98 -3.31 -4.97 -7.49
C ARG A 98 -2.54 -3.73 -7.12
N SER A 99 -1.54 -3.40 -7.92
CA SER A 99 -0.72 -2.23 -7.70
C SER A 99 -0.75 -1.32 -8.91
N PHE A 100 -0.91 -0.03 -8.64
CA PHE A 100 -0.81 1.02 -9.64
C PHE A 100 0.37 1.90 -9.24
N PHE A 101 1.43 1.81 -10.01
CA PHE A 101 2.69 2.48 -9.69
C PHE A 101 2.98 3.52 -10.77
N THR A 102 3.04 4.80 -10.36
CA THR A 102 3.37 5.89 -11.27
C THR A 102 4.75 6.41 -10.92
N THR A 103 5.67 6.37 -11.87
CA THR A 103 7.05 6.84 -11.70
C THR A 103 7.12 8.37 -11.68
N ALA A 104 8.27 8.90 -11.29
CA ALA A 104 8.53 10.34 -11.32
C ALA A 104 8.41 10.93 -12.73
N SER A 105 8.61 10.12 -13.77
CA SER A 105 8.45 10.53 -15.17
C SER A 105 7.03 10.33 -15.69
N LEU A 106 6.07 10.03 -14.81
CA LEU A 106 4.64 9.84 -15.11
C LEU A 106 4.34 8.59 -15.94
N GLU A 107 5.15 7.54 -15.79
CA GLU A 107 4.84 6.24 -16.38
C GLU A 107 3.99 5.43 -15.40
N LEU A 108 2.83 4.96 -15.85
CA LEU A 108 1.93 4.14 -15.05
C LEU A 108 2.16 2.68 -15.34
N HIS A 109 2.45 1.92 -14.29
CA HIS A 109 2.59 0.47 -14.33
C HIS A 109 1.47 -0.16 -13.51
N ARG A 110 0.83 -1.19 -14.05
CA ARG A 110 -0.21 -1.95 -13.38
C ARG A 110 0.29 -3.36 -13.14
N LEU A 111 0.21 -3.80 -11.90
CA LEU A 111 0.66 -5.12 -11.49
C LEU A 111 -0.48 -5.86 -10.80
N GLU A 112 -0.58 -7.16 -11.05
CA GLU A 112 -1.52 -8.04 -10.36
C GLU A 112 -0.78 -9.25 -9.83
N GLY A 113 -1.17 -9.71 -8.66
CA GLY A 113 -0.53 -10.86 -8.06
C GLY A 113 -1.16 -11.32 -6.76
N SER A 114 -0.36 -12.04 -6.00
CA SER A 114 -0.79 -12.63 -4.73
C SER A 114 -0.31 -11.79 -3.55
N LEU A 115 -1.03 -11.95 -2.45
CA LEU A 115 -0.77 -11.29 -1.18
C LEU A 115 -0.87 -12.34 -0.09
N ARG A 116 0.17 -12.50 0.72
CA ARG A 116 0.12 -13.44 1.84
C ARG A 116 0.79 -12.86 3.08
N ALA A 117 0.24 -13.21 4.22
CA ALA A 117 0.85 -12.86 5.51
C ALA A 117 2.13 -13.67 5.73
N LEU A 118 3.12 -13.02 6.27
CA LEU A 118 4.38 -13.66 6.67
C LEU A 118 4.40 -13.93 8.18
#